data_e3e9c1fb444cf6782637d97ea7c1c2ca
#
_entry.id   e3e9c1fb444cf6782637d97ea7c1c2ca
#
_cell.length_a   1.000
_cell.length_b   1.000
_cell.length_c   1.000
_cell.angle_alpha   90.00
_cell.angle_beta   90.00
_cell.angle_gamma   90.00
#
_symmetry.space_group_name_H-M   'P 1'
#
loop_
_entity.id
_entity.type
_entity.pdbx_description
1 polymer ?
#
loop_
_entity_poly.entity_id
_entity_poly.type
_entity_poly.pdbx_seq_one_letter_code
_entity_poly.pdbx_strand_id
1 'polypeptide(L)'
;EKVRHFAENEIKPVAQKLDEKEEFSAGLTEKLGKEGLFGMFISEEYGGANLDYLSFIIAIEEIARIDGSQAATVAAHNCLGIAPIYHYGTQEQKEKFLPKLTTGEAIWAFGLTESTAGSDAKNVKTRAILKDNQWIINGNKMFITNASADMSAGITVLANTAENGSEPEYSAILMNRDTPGYFTEPIKNMMLWRSSDTSRIRFKDCKVPGENLLGTRGKGLKIMLETLDAGRLSIAAMGLDRKSVV
;
A
#
# COMPACT_ATOMS: atom_id res chain seq x y z
N GLU A 1 19.86 14.96 -3.61
CA GLU A 1 20.79 15.21 -2.49
C GLU A 1 20.13 15.12 -1.13
N LYS A 2 18.97 15.76 -0.89
CA LYS A 2 18.25 15.71 0.39
C LYS A 2 17.93 14.27 0.82
N VAL A 3 17.35 13.46 -0.05
CA VAL A 3 16.99 12.06 0.24
C VAL A 3 18.23 11.20 0.49
N ARG A 4 19.29 11.40 -0.30
CA ARG A 4 20.58 10.72 -0.09
C ARG A 4 21.14 11.01 1.31
N HIS A 5 21.18 12.29 1.69
CA HIS A 5 21.63 12.71 3.02
C HIS A 5 20.81 12.03 4.12
N PHE A 6 19.49 12.05 3.99
CA PHE A 6 18.61 11.35 4.94
C PHE A 6 18.90 9.84 5.00
N ALA A 7 19.03 9.17 3.86
CA ALA A 7 19.29 7.74 3.80
C ALA A 7 20.63 7.37 4.48
N GLU A 8 21.70 8.15 4.26
CA GLU A 8 23.01 7.91 4.88
C GLU A 8 23.01 8.15 6.39
N ASN A 9 22.27 9.15 6.89
CA ASN A 9 22.35 9.55 8.29
C ASN A 9 21.28 8.93 9.19
N GLU A 10 20.10 8.63 8.65
CA GLU A 10 18.96 8.13 9.43
C GLU A 10 18.66 6.64 9.16
N ILE A 11 18.78 6.18 7.90
CA ILE A 11 18.47 4.78 7.55
C ILE A 11 19.70 3.87 7.77
N LYS A 12 20.83 4.22 7.18
CA LYS A 12 22.06 3.39 7.19
C LYS A 12 22.49 2.93 8.58
N PRO A 13 22.48 3.78 9.63
CA PRO A 13 22.92 3.37 10.96
C PRO A 13 22.07 2.28 11.61
N VAL A 14 20.80 2.11 11.15
CA VAL A 14 19.85 1.19 11.77
C VAL A 14 19.43 0.04 10.85
N ALA A 15 19.70 0.12 9.55
CA ALA A 15 19.22 -0.82 8.53
C ALA A 15 19.58 -2.28 8.85
N GLN A 16 20.85 -2.57 9.14
CA GLN A 16 21.30 -3.91 9.45
C GLN A 16 20.57 -4.49 10.66
N LYS A 17 20.45 -3.72 11.74
CA LYS A 17 19.79 -4.17 12.97
C LYS A 17 18.31 -4.46 12.76
N LEU A 18 17.62 -3.63 11.96
CA LEU A 18 16.22 -3.82 11.63
C LEU A 18 16.02 -5.06 10.76
N ASP A 19 16.90 -5.29 9.79
CA ASP A 19 16.85 -6.48 8.93
C ASP A 19 17.08 -7.76 9.74
N GLU A 20 18.12 -7.81 10.58
CA GLU A 20 18.43 -8.96 11.44
C GLU A 20 17.26 -9.33 12.37
N LYS A 21 16.58 -8.33 12.92
CA LYS A 21 15.43 -8.51 13.81
C LYS A 21 14.11 -8.72 13.11
N GLU A 22 14.05 -8.52 11.79
CA GLU A 22 12.80 -8.46 11.02
C GLU A 22 11.79 -7.47 11.64
N GLU A 23 12.28 -6.27 11.99
CA GLU A 23 11.51 -5.28 12.74
C GLU A 23 11.15 -4.08 11.85
N PHE A 24 9.85 -3.80 11.70
CA PHE A 24 9.38 -2.56 11.10
C PHE A 24 9.61 -1.39 12.06
N SER A 25 10.15 -0.29 11.56
CA SER A 25 10.43 0.90 12.37
C SER A 25 9.41 2.02 12.13
N ALA A 26 8.41 2.13 13.00
CA ALA A 26 7.45 3.22 12.96
C ALA A 26 8.16 4.59 13.08
N GLY A 27 9.13 4.73 13.99
CA GLY A 27 9.85 5.97 14.18
C GLY A 27 10.66 6.42 12.96
N LEU A 28 11.23 5.48 12.19
CA LEU A 28 11.90 5.81 10.92
C LEU A 28 10.88 6.19 9.85
N THR A 29 9.74 5.50 9.81
CA THR A 29 8.64 5.81 8.88
C THR A 29 8.05 7.20 9.15
N GLU A 30 7.88 7.60 10.40
CA GLU A 30 7.48 8.97 10.77
C GLU A 30 8.50 10.02 10.31
N LYS A 31 9.81 9.73 10.42
CA LYS A 31 10.86 10.61 9.92
C LYS A 31 10.79 10.76 8.40
N LEU A 32 10.58 9.65 7.66
CA LEU A 32 10.37 9.67 6.21
C LEU A 32 9.15 10.53 5.84
N GLY A 33 8.08 10.48 6.64
CA GLY A 33 6.90 11.34 6.48
C GLY A 33 7.24 12.83 6.63
N LYS A 34 7.96 13.19 7.70
CA LYS A 34 8.41 14.58 7.96
C LYS A 34 9.33 15.14 6.87
N GLU A 35 10.06 14.27 6.17
CA GLU A 35 10.86 14.64 4.99
C GLU A 35 10.04 14.83 3.71
N GLY A 36 8.72 14.60 3.77
CA GLY A 36 7.80 14.74 2.64
C GLY A 36 7.88 13.57 1.65
N LEU A 37 8.32 12.38 2.09
CA LEU A 37 8.50 11.20 1.24
C LEU A 37 7.23 10.34 1.12
N PHE A 38 6.18 10.68 1.83
CA PHE A 38 4.82 10.19 1.60
C PHE A 38 4.00 11.27 0.88
N GLY A 39 3.21 10.88 -0.14
CA GLY A 39 2.46 11.85 -0.93
C GLY A 39 3.29 12.69 -1.91
N MET A 40 4.44 12.18 -2.39
CA MET A 40 5.38 12.96 -3.19
C MET A 40 4.76 13.58 -4.45
N PHE A 41 3.91 12.85 -5.17
CA PHE A 41 3.22 13.31 -6.38
C PHE A 41 1.74 13.67 -6.17
N ILE A 42 1.30 13.71 -4.92
CA ILE A 42 -0.05 14.16 -4.55
C ILE A 42 -0.03 15.69 -4.42
N SER A 43 -1.13 16.34 -4.80
CA SER A 43 -1.24 17.80 -4.72
C SER A 43 -1.17 18.32 -3.29
N GLU A 44 -0.72 19.56 -3.13
CA GLU A 44 -0.65 20.26 -1.85
C GLU A 44 -2.02 20.40 -1.16
N GLU A 45 -3.10 20.42 -1.93
CA GLU A 45 -4.49 20.44 -1.45
C GLU A 45 -4.76 19.29 -0.46
N TYR A 46 -4.13 18.12 -0.66
CA TYR A 46 -4.25 16.96 0.22
C TYR A 46 -3.01 16.74 1.10
N GLY A 47 -2.17 17.76 1.24
CA GLY A 47 -0.95 17.67 2.05
C GLY A 47 0.23 16.98 1.37
N GLY A 48 0.15 16.74 0.06
CA GLY A 48 1.24 16.16 -0.73
C GLY A 48 2.32 17.19 -1.10
N ALA A 49 3.43 16.72 -1.65
CA ALA A 49 4.56 17.56 -2.05
C ALA A 49 4.45 18.11 -3.48
N ASN A 50 3.46 17.67 -4.25
CA ASN A 50 3.20 18.08 -5.64
C ASN A 50 4.43 17.99 -6.57
N LEU A 51 5.28 16.99 -6.35
CA LEU A 51 6.45 16.71 -7.17
C LEU A 51 6.07 15.87 -8.39
N ASP A 52 6.95 15.87 -9.40
CA ASP A 52 6.80 14.97 -10.53
C ASP A 52 7.15 13.51 -10.18
N TYR A 53 6.72 12.58 -11.03
CA TYR A 53 6.93 11.16 -10.80
C TYR A 53 8.42 10.76 -10.91
N LEU A 54 9.23 11.48 -11.69
CA LEU A 54 10.67 11.24 -11.79
C LEU A 54 11.37 11.55 -10.46
N SER A 55 11.00 12.64 -9.81
CA SER A 55 11.49 13.00 -8.47
C SER A 55 11.20 11.90 -7.44
N PHE A 56 9.99 11.30 -7.50
CA PHE A 56 9.65 10.15 -6.68
C PHE A 56 10.55 8.93 -6.99
N ILE A 57 10.76 8.59 -8.25
CA ILE A 57 11.61 7.46 -8.66
C ILE A 57 13.05 7.65 -8.18
N ILE A 58 13.62 8.84 -8.31
CA ILE A 58 14.96 9.19 -7.81
C ILE A 58 15.02 9.03 -6.27
N ALA A 59 13.97 9.45 -5.55
CA ALA A 59 13.93 9.28 -4.11
C ALA A 59 13.91 7.80 -3.70
N ILE A 60 13.16 6.96 -4.40
CA ILE A 60 13.13 5.51 -4.15
C ILE A 60 14.50 4.88 -4.41
N GLU A 61 15.19 5.25 -5.49
CA GLU A 61 16.55 4.79 -5.79
C GLU A 61 17.53 5.12 -4.65
N GLU A 62 17.53 6.36 -4.17
CA GLU A 62 18.42 6.81 -3.09
C GLU A 62 18.15 6.09 -1.75
N ILE A 63 16.89 5.80 -1.43
CA ILE A 63 16.55 5.03 -0.24
C ILE A 63 16.98 3.57 -0.42
N ALA A 64 16.67 2.97 -1.57
CA ALA A 64 16.94 1.56 -1.86
C ALA A 64 18.44 1.24 -1.89
N ARG A 65 19.28 2.19 -2.27
CA ARG A 65 20.74 2.08 -2.21
C ARG A 65 21.23 1.71 -0.80
N ILE A 66 20.52 2.17 0.23
CA ILE A 66 20.84 1.90 1.64
C ILE A 66 20.00 0.74 2.18
N ASP A 67 18.67 0.78 2.02
CA ASP A 67 17.75 -0.24 2.54
C ASP A 67 16.53 -0.43 1.65
N GLY A 68 16.46 -1.62 1.04
CA GLY A 68 15.33 -1.99 0.20
C GLY A 68 14.01 -2.13 0.97
N SER A 69 14.02 -2.41 2.28
CA SER A 69 12.80 -2.52 3.09
C SER A 69 12.13 -1.16 3.28
N GLN A 70 12.93 -0.12 3.57
CA GLN A 70 12.42 1.25 3.71
C GLN A 70 11.95 1.78 2.36
N ALA A 71 12.69 1.51 1.29
CA ALA A 71 12.26 1.86 -0.07
C ALA A 71 10.95 1.17 -0.44
N ALA A 72 10.77 -0.12 -0.09
CA ALA A 72 9.53 -0.86 -0.34
C ALA A 72 8.34 -0.26 0.43
N THR A 73 8.54 0.15 1.68
CA THR A 73 7.51 0.82 2.49
C THR A 73 7.04 2.11 1.84
N VAL A 74 7.97 2.99 1.44
CA VAL A 74 7.67 4.28 0.78
C VAL A 74 7.07 4.07 -0.60
N ALA A 75 7.63 3.17 -1.40
CA ALA A 75 7.15 2.88 -2.75
C ALA A 75 5.73 2.30 -2.73
N ALA A 76 5.48 1.27 -1.91
CA ALA A 76 4.16 0.66 -1.79
C ALA A 76 3.11 1.68 -1.31
N HIS A 77 3.46 2.53 -0.34
CA HIS A 77 2.54 3.54 0.14
C HIS A 77 2.17 4.57 -0.95
N ASN A 78 3.16 5.16 -1.61
CA ASN A 78 2.90 6.16 -2.65
C ASN A 78 2.18 5.56 -3.86
N CYS A 79 2.72 4.49 -4.46
CA CYS A 79 2.20 3.95 -5.71
C CYS A 79 0.93 3.12 -5.54
N LEU A 80 0.87 2.30 -4.49
CA LEU A 80 -0.19 1.30 -4.33
C LEU A 80 -1.21 1.72 -3.27
N GLY A 81 -0.76 2.39 -2.21
CA GLY A 81 -1.61 2.86 -1.13
C GLY A 81 -2.46 4.06 -1.53
N ILE A 82 -1.82 5.20 -1.75
CA ILE A 82 -2.53 6.48 -1.93
C ILE A 82 -2.85 6.84 -3.38
N ALA A 83 -2.04 6.41 -4.36
CA ALA A 83 -2.30 6.72 -5.77
C ALA A 83 -3.69 6.28 -6.25
N PRO A 84 -4.20 5.07 -5.93
CA PRO A 84 -5.56 4.69 -6.32
C PRO A 84 -6.63 5.63 -5.74
N ILE A 85 -6.48 6.06 -4.48
CA ILE A 85 -7.41 6.98 -3.84
C ILE A 85 -7.35 8.35 -4.55
N TYR A 86 -6.15 8.83 -4.86
CA TYR A 86 -5.95 10.11 -5.54
C TYR A 86 -6.54 10.12 -6.96
N HIS A 87 -6.33 9.05 -7.74
CA HIS A 87 -6.76 9.01 -9.15
C HIS A 87 -8.22 8.62 -9.34
N TYR A 88 -8.77 7.76 -8.47
CA TYR A 88 -10.09 7.16 -8.68
C TYR A 88 -11.09 7.47 -7.56
N GLY A 89 -10.65 8.07 -6.45
CA GLY A 89 -11.52 8.45 -5.34
C GLY A 89 -12.44 9.62 -5.66
N THR A 90 -13.61 9.65 -5.03
CA THR A 90 -14.46 10.85 -5.00
C THR A 90 -13.76 11.97 -4.22
N GLN A 91 -14.27 13.20 -4.34
CA GLN A 91 -13.72 14.33 -3.60
C GLN A 91 -13.75 14.06 -2.08
N GLU A 92 -14.86 13.53 -1.59
CA GLU A 92 -15.06 13.18 -0.17
C GLU A 92 -14.07 12.10 0.28
N GLN A 93 -13.80 11.09 -0.57
CA GLN A 93 -12.82 10.05 -0.27
C GLN A 93 -11.40 10.63 -0.20
N LYS A 94 -11.02 11.51 -1.13
CA LYS A 94 -9.71 12.17 -1.12
C LYS A 94 -9.52 13.02 0.14
N GLU A 95 -10.48 13.86 0.48
CA GLU A 95 -10.48 14.71 1.67
C GLU A 95 -10.44 13.89 2.97
N LYS A 96 -11.12 12.74 3.00
CA LYS A 96 -11.19 11.86 4.17
C LYS A 96 -9.91 11.09 4.41
N PHE A 97 -9.29 10.55 3.35
CA PHE A 97 -8.21 9.59 3.48
C PHE A 97 -6.81 10.19 3.25
N LEU A 98 -6.64 11.07 2.25
CA LEU A 98 -5.31 11.48 1.83
C LEU A 98 -4.52 12.30 2.87
N PRO A 99 -5.08 13.28 3.59
CA PRO A 99 -4.27 14.19 4.43
C PRO A 99 -3.37 13.48 5.45
N LYS A 100 -3.86 12.46 6.15
CA LYS A 100 -3.06 11.69 7.11
C LYS A 100 -2.05 10.76 6.44
N LEU A 101 -2.37 10.33 5.22
CA LEU A 101 -1.53 9.40 4.47
C LEU A 101 -0.37 10.12 3.78
N THR A 102 -0.57 11.35 3.32
CA THR A 102 0.46 12.16 2.64
C THR A 102 1.48 12.73 3.61
N THR A 103 1.11 12.97 4.87
CA THR A 103 2.02 13.45 5.92
C THR A 103 2.84 12.34 6.58
N GLY A 104 2.49 11.07 6.33
CA GLY A 104 3.13 9.93 6.98
C GLY A 104 2.68 9.69 8.43
N GLU A 105 1.62 10.36 8.90
CA GLU A 105 0.96 10.01 10.16
C GLU A 105 0.42 8.59 10.13
N ALA A 106 0.02 8.13 8.96
CA ALA A 106 -0.48 6.79 8.72
C ALA A 106 -0.04 6.26 7.36
N ILE A 107 -0.06 4.94 7.19
CA ILE A 107 0.22 4.26 5.94
C ILE A 107 -1.00 3.47 5.47
N TRP A 108 -1.06 3.19 4.15
CA TRP A 108 -2.17 2.49 3.53
C TRP A 108 -1.70 1.31 2.69
N ALA A 109 -2.42 0.21 2.77
CA ALA A 109 -2.09 -1.04 2.11
C ALA A 109 -2.88 -1.26 0.80
N PHE A 110 -2.40 -2.22 -0.01
CA PHE A 110 -2.98 -2.61 -1.29
C PHE A 110 -3.27 -4.11 -1.32
N GLY A 111 -4.54 -4.46 -1.26
CA GLY A 111 -5.03 -5.83 -1.08
C GLY A 111 -5.47 -6.48 -2.37
N LEU A 112 -4.53 -6.85 -3.26
CA LEU A 112 -4.80 -7.59 -4.48
C LEU A 112 -4.56 -9.10 -4.29
N THR A 113 -3.34 -9.48 -3.94
CA THR A 113 -2.82 -10.84 -3.93
C THR A 113 -3.49 -11.76 -2.91
N GLU A 114 -3.78 -12.99 -3.32
CA GLU A 114 -4.25 -14.09 -2.47
C GLU A 114 -3.36 -15.32 -2.68
N SER A 115 -3.45 -16.32 -1.81
CA SER A 115 -2.71 -17.58 -1.96
C SER A 115 -3.04 -18.31 -3.28
N THR A 116 -4.22 -18.07 -3.84
CA THR A 116 -4.72 -18.64 -5.10
C THR A 116 -4.72 -17.67 -6.27
N ALA A 117 -4.38 -16.41 -6.05
CA ALA A 117 -4.43 -15.33 -7.04
C ALA A 117 -3.19 -14.44 -6.93
N GLY A 118 -2.11 -14.89 -7.55
CA GLY A 118 -0.86 -14.13 -7.74
C GLY A 118 -0.83 -13.57 -9.16
N SER A 119 -0.08 -14.23 -10.06
CA SER A 119 -0.02 -13.85 -11.48
C SER A 119 -1.38 -13.91 -12.18
N ASP A 120 -2.24 -14.85 -11.79
CA ASP A 120 -3.64 -14.87 -12.19
C ASP A 120 -4.49 -14.02 -11.24
N ALA A 121 -4.40 -12.70 -11.39
CA ALA A 121 -5.15 -11.74 -10.59
C ALA A 121 -6.67 -11.81 -10.77
N LYS A 122 -7.17 -12.52 -11.80
CA LYS A 122 -8.61 -12.75 -12.00
C LYS A 122 -9.17 -13.87 -11.12
N ASN A 123 -8.29 -14.65 -10.46
CA ASN A 123 -8.72 -15.75 -9.60
C ASN A 123 -8.94 -15.36 -8.14
N VAL A 124 -9.20 -14.08 -7.86
CA VAL A 124 -9.51 -13.55 -6.52
C VAL A 124 -10.77 -14.22 -5.96
N LYS A 125 -10.67 -14.75 -4.75
CA LYS A 125 -11.75 -15.42 -4.02
C LYS A 125 -12.39 -14.56 -2.93
N THR A 126 -11.74 -13.48 -2.49
CA THR A 126 -12.34 -12.50 -1.57
C THR A 126 -13.64 -11.99 -2.17
N ARG A 127 -14.72 -12.03 -1.40
CA ARG A 127 -16.06 -11.59 -1.81
C ARG A 127 -16.51 -10.37 -1.01
N ALA A 128 -17.25 -9.50 -1.66
CA ALA A 128 -17.95 -8.39 -1.02
C ALA A 128 -19.41 -8.37 -1.51
N ILE A 129 -20.36 -8.42 -0.59
CA ILE A 129 -21.79 -8.41 -0.87
C ILE A 129 -22.36 -7.08 -0.36
N LEU A 130 -23.01 -6.32 -1.22
CA LEU A 130 -23.69 -5.09 -0.84
C LEU A 130 -25.07 -5.42 -0.24
N LYS A 131 -25.25 -5.06 1.02
CA LYS A 131 -26.51 -5.23 1.74
C LYS A 131 -26.74 -4.02 2.66
N ASP A 132 -27.93 -3.45 2.62
CA ASP A 132 -28.33 -2.30 3.47
C ASP A 132 -27.31 -1.15 3.40
N ASN A 133 -26.87 -0.81 2.17
CA ASN A 133 -25.84 0.18 1.87
C ASN A 133 -24.47 -0.07 2.56
N GLN A 134 -24.17 -1.33 2.89
CA GLN A 134 -22.88 -1.76 3.43
C GLN A 134 -22.30 -2.92 2.63
N TRP A 135 -21.02 -2.90 2.35
CA TRP A 135 -20.27 -4.04 1.85
C TRP A 135 -19.93 -4.98 2.99
N ILE A 136 -20.32 -6.24 2.87
CA ILE A 136 -19.94 -7.32 3.80
C ILE A 136 -18.81 -8.11 3.12
N ILE A 137 -17.59 -7.99 3.66
CA ILE A 137 -16.38 -8.53 3.02
C ILE A 137 -15.89 -9.76 3.78
N ASN A 138 -15.66 -10.84 3.03
CA ASN A 138 -15.10 -12.10 3.50
C ASN A 138 -14.00 -12.58 2.56
N GLY A 139 -12.88 -13.06 3.10
CA GLY A 139 -11.77 -13.58 2.30
C GLY A 139 -10.42 -13.43 2.97
N ASN A 140 -9.36 -13.58 2.17
CA ASN A 140 -8.00 -13.50 2.65
C ASN A 140 -7.12 -12.76 1.63
N LYS A 141 -6.10 -12.07 2.12
CA LYS A 141 -5.05 -11.49 1.29
C LYS A 141 -3.68 -11.96 1.79
N MET A 142 -2.68 -11.96 0.91
CA MET A 142 -1.34 -12.48 1.23
C MET A 142 -0.26 -11.57 0.65
N PHE A 143 0.88 -11.48 1.37
CA PHE A 143 2.01 -10.62 1.01
C PHE A 143 1.65 -9.13 0.92
N ILE A 144 0.87 -8.65 1.87
CA ILE A 144 0.37 -7.28 1.87
C ILE A 144 1.31 -6.39 2.69
N THR A 145 1.95 -5.47 2.00
CA THR A 145 2.85 -4.47 2.60
C THR A 145 2.04 -3.35 3.27
N ASN A 146 2.53 -2.83 4.39
CA ASN A 146 1.94 -1.72 5.15
C ASN A 146 0.57 -2.03 5.79
N ALA A 147 0.29 -3.28 6.13
CA ALA A 147 -1.04 -3.70 6.56
C ALA A 147 -1.18 -3.97 8.05
N SER A 148 -0.09 -4.31 8.77
CA SER A 148 -0.15 -4.73 10.17
C SER A 148 0.54 -3.80 11.15
N ALA A 149 1.40 -2.91 10.71
CA ALA A 149 2.03 -1.90 11.55
C ALA A 149 0.99 -1.05 12.29
N ASP A 150 1.33 -0.58 13.50
CA ASP A 150 0.38 0.20 14.32
C ASP A 150 -0.08 1.48 13.62
N MET A 151 0.77 2.06 12.77
CA MET A 151 0.45 3.22 11.96
C MET A 151 -0.34 2.90 10.66
N SER A 152 -0.66 1.62 10.38
CA SER A 152 -1.51 1.27 9.24
C SER A 152 -2.94 1.76 9.47
N ALA A 153 -3.46 2.61 8.57
CA ALA A 153 -4.82 3.13 8.66
C ALA A 153 -5.85 2.25 7.93
N GLY A 154 -5.42 1.45 6.95
CA GLY A 154 -6.35 0.61 6.19
C GLY A 154 -5.77 0.06 4.89
N ILE A 155 -6.69 -0.35 4.03
CA ILE A 155 -6.37 -1.10 2.81
C ILE A 155 -7.38 -0.83 1.70
N THR A 156 -6.89 -0.78 0.45
CA THR A 156 -7.74 -0.90 -0.74
C THR A 156 -7.85 -2.38 -1.10
N VAL A 157 -9.05 -2.95 -1.00
CA VAL A 157 -9.29 -4.41 -1.20
C VAL A 157 -9.92 -4.65 -2.55
N LEU A 158 -9.31 -5.52 -3.38
CA LEU A 158 -10.00 -6.11 -4.53
C LEU A 158 -10.88 -7.28 -4.04
N ALA A 159 -12.16 -7.22 -4.36
CA ALA A 159 -13.12 -8.27 -4.04
C ALA A 159 -14.04 -8.57 -5.22
N ASN A 160 -14.50 -9.80 -5.32
CA ASN A 160 -15.57 -10.18 -6.25
C ASN A 160 -16.91 -9.69 -5.66
N THR A 161 -17.58 -8.81 -6.40
CA THR A 161 -18.87 -8.20 -6.04
C THR A 161 -20.04 -8.73 -6.87
N ALA A 162 -19.80 -9.75 -7.69
CA ALA A 162 -20.85 -10.38 -8.48
C ALA A 162 -21.95 -10.98 -7.61
N GLU A 163 -23.17 -10.93 -8.11
CA GLU A 163 -24.28 -11.67 -7.53
C GLU A 163 -24.07 -13.17 -7.66
N ASN A 164 -24.72 -13.97 -6.82
CA ASN A 164 -24.58 -15.42 -6.88
C ASN A 164 -25.05 -15.96 -8.25
N GLY A 165 -24.18 -16.73 -8.90
CA GLY A 165 -24.45 -17.35 -10.20
C GLY A 165 -24.15 -16.44 -11.41
N SER A 166 -23.71 -15.21 -11.19
CA SER A 166 -23.26 -14.32 -12.27
C SER A 166 -21.77 -14.47 -12.57
N GLU A 167 -21.36 -13.98 -13.75
CA GLU A 167 -19.95 -13.85 -14.10
C GLU A 167 -19.19 -12.99 -13.06
N PRO A 168 -17.91 -13.27 -12.81
CA PRO A 168 -17.11 -12.54 -11.85
C PRO A 168 -17.09 -11.02 -12.12
N GLU A 169 -17.41 -10.24 -11.12
CA GLU A 169 -17.35 -8.79 -11.13
C GLU A 169 -16.41 -8.33 -10.02
N TYR A 170 -15.38 -7.55 -10.33
CA TYR A 170 -14.39 -7.14 -9.36
C TYR A 170 -14.47 -5.65 -9.06
N SER A 171 -14.59 -5.32 -7.77
CA SER A 171 -14.60 -3.95 -7.29
C SER A 171 -13.47 -3.70 -6.28
N ALA A 172 -12.97 -2.46 -6.23
CA ALA A 172 -12.01 -2.00 -5.24
C ALA A 172 -12.76 -1.28 -4.11
N ILE A 173 -12.49 -1.62 -2.87
CA ILE A 173 -13.20 -1.09 -1.69
C ILE A 173 -12.17 -0.59 -0.67
N LEU A 174 -12.36 0.64 -0.18
CA LEU A 174 -11.54 1.24 0.87
C LEU A 174 -12.01 0.74 2.24
N MET A 175 -11.12 0.08 3.00
CA MET A 175 -11.45 -0.46 4.33
C MET A 175 -10.46 0.05 5.37
N ASN A 176 -10.96 0.61 6.46
CA ASN A 176 -10.15 1.00 7.61
C ASN A 176 -9.67 -0.24 8.38
N ARG A 177 -8.48 -0.15 8.99
CA ARG A 177 -7.89 -1.25 9.75
C ARG A 177 -8.69 -1.61 11.01
N ASP A 178 -9.35 -0.64 11.64
CA ASP A 178 -10.19 -0.82 12.82
C ASP A 178 -11.56 -1.47 12.54
N THR A 179 -11.84 -1.80 11.25
CA THR A 179 -13.08 -2.49 10.88
C THR A 179 -13.17 -3.83 11.60
N PRO A 180 -14.26 -4.10 12.38
CA PRO A 180 -14.44 -5.38 13.02
C PRO A 180 -14.37 -6.54 12.02
N GLY A 181 -13.58 -7.58 12.37
CA GLY A 181 -13.36 -8.72 11.48
C GLY A 181 -12.12 -8.61 10.57
N TYR A 182 -11.38 -7.50 10.61
CA TYR A 182 -10.09 -7.34 9.97
C TYR A 182 -8.98 -7.90 10.86
N PHE A 183 -8.32 -8.97 10.42
CA PHE A 183 -7.24 -9.61 11.16
C PHE A 183 -5.97 -9.64 10.33
N THR A 184 -4.83 -9.29 10.93
CA THR A 184 -3.51 -9.34 10.32
C THR A 184 -2.61 -10.34 11.00
N GLU A 185 -1.75 -10.99 10.23
CA GLU A 185 -0.70 -11.88 10.69
C GLU A 185 0.60 -11.53 9.95
N PRO A 186 1.63 -10.98 10.62
CA PRO A 186 2.92 -10.69 10.01
C PRO A 186 3.58 -11.92 9.42
N ILE A 187 4.18 -11.79 8.23
CA ILE A 187 4.97 -12.85 7.60
C ILE A 187 6.43 -12.62 7.96
N LYS A 188 7.05 -13.63 8.58
CA LYS A 188 8.45 -13.63 9.01
C LYS A 188 9.30 -14.58 8.16
N ASN A 189 10.63 -14.54 8.37
CA ASN A 189 11.62 -15.35 7.66
C ASN A 189 11.62 -15.10 6.14
N MET A 190 11.40 -13.87 5.74
CA MET A 190 11.48 -13.48 4.35
C MET A 190 12.94 -13.39 3.88
N MET A 191 13.17 -13.71 2.59
CA MET A 191 14.52 -13.65 1.99
C MET A 191 14.99 -12.19 1.82
N LEU A 192 14.08 -11.26 1.56
CA LEU A 192 14.35 -9.84 1.34
C LEU A 192 13.26 -8.98 1.97
N TRP A 193 13.54 -7.68 2.11
CA TRP A 193 12.63 -6.70 2.72
C TRP A 193 12.17 -7.10 4.12
N ARG A 194 13.09 -7.64 4.90
CA ARG A 194 12.82 -8.27 6.21
C ARG A 194 12.34 -7.27 7.24
N SER A 195 12.73 -5.99 7.12
CA SER A 195 12.26 -4.90 8.00
C SER A 195 11.08 -4.10 7.44
N SER A 196 10.44 -4.54 6.35
CA SER A 196 9.15 -4.01 5.93
C SER A 196 8.01 -4.75 6.62
N ASP A 197 6.88 -4.05 6.82
CA ASP A 197 5.65 -4.68 7.29
C ASP A 197 4.99 -5.44 6.13
N THR A 198 5.07 -6.77 6.16
CA THR A 198 4.43 -7.65 5.18
C THR A 198 3.56 -8.68 5.89
N SER A 199 2.29 -8.80 5.52
CA SER A 199 1.30 -9.56 6.29
C SER A 199 0.36 -10.40 5.43
N ARG A 200 -0.20 -11.42 6.07
CA ARG A 200 -1.46 -12.05 5.67
C ARG A 200 -2.60 -11.28 6.30
N ILE A 201 -3.72 -11.19 5.59
CA ILE A 201 -4.94 -10.56 6.09
C ILE A 201 -6.09 -11.53 5.95
N ARG A 202 -6.95 -11.58 6.95
CA ARG A 202 -8.22 -12.29 6.92
C ARG A 202 -9.35 -11.33 7.21
N PHE A 203 -10.37 -11.35 6.35
CA PHE A 203 -11.63 -10.64 6.51
C PHE A 203 -12.73 -11.62 6.93
N LYS A 204 -13.42 -11.33 8.01
CA LYS A 204 -14.55 -12.10 8.51
C LYS A 204 -15.70 -11.16 8.80
N ASP A 205 -16.71 -11.17 7.93
CA ASP A 205 -17.90 -10.33 8.00
C ASP A 205 -17.59 -8.84 8.23
N CYS A 206 -16.53 -8.34 7.59
CA CYS A 206 -16.14 -6.94 7.68
C CYS A 206 -17.21 -6.06 7.02
N LYS A 207 -17.81 -5.17 7.80
CA LYS A 207 -18.82 -4.24 7.32
C LYS A 207 -18.21 -2.91 6.98
N VAL A 208 -18.35 -2.49 5.74
CA VAL A 208 -17.77 -1.26 5.20
C VAL A 208 -18.88 -0.45 4.52
N PRO A 209 -18.98 0.87 4.74
CA PRO A 209 -19.98 1.71 4.10
C PRO A 209 -19.99 1.57 2.57
N GLY A 210 -21.16 1.66 1.94
CA GLY A 210 -21.32 1.54 0.49
C GLY A 210 -20.52 2.58 -0.28
N GLU A 211 -20.41 3.81 0.27
CA GLU A 211 -19.63 4.92 -0.28
C GLU A 211 -18.11 4.70 -0.27
N ASN A 212 -17.61 3.66 0.38
CA ASN A 212 -16.19 3.30 0.34
C ASN A 212 -15.82 2.51 -0.95
N LEU A 213 -16.73 2.31 -1.87
CA LEU A 213 -16.43 1.83 -3.22
C LEU A 213 -15.48 2.82 -3.92
N LEU A 214 -14.32 2.35 -4.33
CA LEU A 214 -13.35 3.15 -5.07
C LEU A 214 -13.65 3.10 -6.57
N GLY A 215 -13.91 4.26 -7.16
CA GLY A 215 -14.30 4.37 -8.56
C GLY A 215 -15.67 3.76 -8.84
N THR A 216 -15.79 2.96 -9.89
CA THR A 216 -17.06 2.35 -10.33
C THR A 216 -17.09 0.85 -10.02
N ARG A 217 -18.24 0.34 -9.56
CA ARG A 217 -18.50 -1.09 -9.38
C ARG A 217 -18.14 -1.87 -10.65
N GLY A 218 -17.48 -2.99 -10.49
CA GLY A 218 -17.02 -3.85 -11.60
C GLY A 218 -15.73 -3.36 -12.30
N LYS A 219 -15.17 -2.20 -11.92
CA LYS A 219 -13.91 -1.67 -12.49
C LYS A 219 -12.70 -1.85 -11.57
N GLY A 220 -12.87 -2.50 -10.42
CA GLY A 220 -11.81 -2.64 -9.42
C GLY A 220 -10.55 -3.34 -9.96
N LEU A 221 -10.68 -4.41 -10.74
CA LEU A 221 -9.52 -5.10 -11.30
C LEU A 221 -8.73 -4.17 -12.24
N LYS A 222 -9.41 -3.37 -13.07
CA LYS A 222 -8.76 -2.39 -13.93
C LYS A 222 -7.97 -1.37 -13.10
N ILE A 223 -8.59 -0.79 -12.07
CA ILE A 223 -7.94 0.16 -11.15
C ILE A 223 -6.68 -0.46 -10.54
N MET A 224 -6.78 -1.69 -10.02
CA MET A 224 -5.64 -2.37 -9.39
C MET A 224 -4.49 -2.64 -10.38
N LEU A 225 -4.78 -3.02 -11.62
CA LEU A 225 -3.76 -3.28 -12.64
C LEU A 225 -3.08 -1.99 -13.12
N GLU A 226 -3.83 -0.93 -13.38
CA GLU A 226 -3.28 0.40 -13.73
C GLU A 226 -2.40 0.96 -12.61
N THR A 227 -2.78 0.72 -11.35
CA THR A 227 -1.97 1.07 -10.18
C THR A 227 -0.63 0.32 -10.16
N LEU A 228 -0.63 -0.98 -10.50
CA LEU A 228 0.60 -1.78 -10.59
C LEU A 228 1.54 -1.29 -11.69
N ASP A 229 1.04 -0.73 -12.80
CA ASP A 229 1.89 -0.23 -13.88
C ASP A 229 2.78 0.91 -13.40
N ALA A 230 2.25 1.84 -12.63
CA ALA A 230 3.04 2.88 -11.97
C ALA A 230 4.02 2.28 -10.93
N GLY A 231 3.57 1.32 -10.13
CA GLY A 231 4.38 0.65 -9.11
C GLY A 231 5.62 -0.07 -9.67
N ARG A 232 5.55 -0.60 -10.91
CA ARG A 232 6.69 -1.29 -11.54
C ARG A 232 7.91 -0.40 -11.72
N LEU A 233 7.73 0.89 -11.98
CA LEU A 233 8.83 1.84 -12.13
C LEU A 233 9.61 2.01 -10.81
N SER A 234 8.91 2.09 -9.68
CA SER A 234 9.57 2.18 -8.38
C SER A 234 10.35 0.91 -8.03
N ILE A 235 9.82 -0.27 -8.38
CA ILE A 235 10.53 -1.54 -8.19
C ILE A 235 11.78 -1.62 -9.09
N ALA A 236 11.69 -1.13 -10.34
CA ALA A 236 12.85 -1.05 -11.22
C ALA A 236 13.95 -0.15 -10.64
N ALA A 237 13.58 1.03 -10.11
CA ALA A 237 14.51 1.94 -9.44
C ALA A 237 15.17 1.31 -8.21
N MET A 238 14.42 0.55 -7.41
CA MET A 238 14.96 -0.19 -6.26
C MET A 238 16.03 -1.23 -6.65
N GLY A 239 15.99 -1.74 -7.90
CA GLY A 239 16.96 -2.70 -8.41
C GLY A 239 18.22 -2.09 -9.05
N LEU A 240 18.25 -0.77 -9.30
CA LEU A 240 19.26 -0.12 -10.14
C LEU A 240 20.65 -0.10 -9.49
N ASP A 241 20.75 0.34 -8.26
CA ASP A 241 22.04 0.56 -7.59
C ASP A 241 22.70 -0.72 -7.08
N ARG A 242 21.95 -1.79 -6.92
CA ARG A 242 22.52 -3.11 -6.51
C ARG A 242 23.35 -3.80 -7.60
N LYS A 243 23.33 -3.31 -8.84
CA LYS A 243 24.18 -3.77 -9.93
C LYS A 243 25.56 -3.13 -9.93
N SER A 244 25.77 -2.02 -9.24
CA SER A 244 27.06 -1.32 -9.16
C SER A 244 27.98 -1.84 -8.05
N VAL A 245 27.52 -2.80 -7.25
CA VAL A 245 28.27 -3.40 -6.14
C VAL A 245 28.82 -4.81 -6.44
N VAL A 246 28.74 -5.25 -7.71
CA VAL A 246 29.29 -6.52 -8.18
C VAL A 246 30.55 -6.29 -9.02
#